data_9b2d64e980e72e9ad3ad5fc4fe983230
#
_entry.id   9b2d64e980e72e9ad3ad5fc4fe983230
#
_cell.length_a   1.000
_cell.length_b   1.000
_cell.length_c   1.000
_cell.angle_alpha   90.00
_cell.angle_beta   90.00
_cell.angle_gamma   90.00
#
_symmetry.space_group_name_H-M   'P 1'
#
loop_
_entity.id
_entity.type
_entity.pdbx_description
1 polymer ?
#
loop_
_entity_poly.entity_id
_entity_poly.type
_entity_poly.pdbx_seq_one_letter_code
_entity_poly.pdbx_strand_id
1 'polypeptide(L)'
;MIRRLHYIIIWLVACLACIPGKAQQAFYVMEYNVENYFDCRHDSLKNDYEYLPGALRGWSNKRYADKRDKIAKVILAAARGGVPDVVALCEVENAACMDALIKYSPLRDAAYRYVMTDSPDERGIDVALLYSPFSFRLLYSDTLRVAPARERFRPTRDVLHACGQLATGDTLHVFVVHAPSRRGGERSSRLSETIDTLSAAHPAARILVLGDFNDYNDAPALRFLASKGLTDVSAEARGTHGARATYRYQGLWSSLDHILVCSRLLPAVRQCVIIDEPFLIEPDEQYGGVKPRRGYYGPRYNNGYSDHLPLVLRLEF
;
A
#
# COMPACT_ATOMS: atom_id res chain seq x y z
N MET A 1 3.91 63.74 18.42
CA MET A 1 3.43 62.50 19.09
C MET A 1 2.54 61.64 18.19
N ILE A 2 1.62 62.19 17.44
CA ILE A 2 0.64 61.47 16.59
C ILE A 2 1.28 60.65 15.46
N ARG A 3 2.33 61.17 14.78
CA ARG A 3 3.01 60.42 13.71
C ARG A 3 3.73 59.14 14.16
N ARG A 4 4.27 59.07 15.37
CA ARG A 4 4.91 57.87 15.91
C ARG A 4 3.89 56.78 16.27
N LEU A 5 2.67 57.15 16.64
CA LEU A 5 1.60 56.20 16.96
C LEU A 5 1.11 55.46 15.69
N HIS A 6 1.04 56.14 14.53
CA HIS A 6 0.65 55.53 13.25
C HIS A 6 1.65 54.44 12.79
N TYR A 7 2.95 54.64 12.98
CA TYR A 7 3.95 53.65 12.62
C TYR A 7 3.92 52.42 13.52
N ILE A 8 3.63 52.56 14.81
CA ILE A 8 3.47 51.47 15.73
C ILE A 8 2.25 50.61 15.40
N ILE A 9 1.12 51.25 15.02
CA ILE A 9 -0.11 50.54 14.62
C ILE A 9 0.11 49.80 13.29
N ILE A 10 0.80 50.41 12.30
CA ILE A 10 1.13 49.72 11.05
C ILE A 10 2.05 48.53 11.26
N TRP A 11 3.05 48.61 12.16
CA TRP A 11 3.91 47.48 12.52
C TRP A 11 3.18 46.38 13.26
N LEU A 12 2.26 46.71 14.14
CA LEU A 12 1.40 45.70 14.83
C LEU A 12 0.43 45.00 13.88
N VAL A 13 -0.12 45.72 12.91
CA VAL A 13 -1.00 45.11 11.88
C VAL A 13 -0.20 44.26 10.91
N ALA A 14 1.02 44.67 10.54
CA ALA A 14 1.92 43.87 9.69
C ALA A 14 2.41 42.59 10.39
N CYS A 15 2.64 42.61 11.71
CA CYS A 15 2.97 41.39 12.49
C CYS A 15 1.79 40.44 12.68
N LEU A 16 0.57 40.97 12.73
CA LEU A 16 -0.65 40.10 12.81
C LEU A 16 -0.98 39.45 11.44
N ALA A 17 -0.50 40.02 10.32
CA ALA A 17 -0.70 39.44 8.98
C ALA A 17 0.26 38.25 8.69
N CYS A 18 1.31 38.07 9.50
CA CYS A 18 2.21 36.90 9.45
C CYS A 18 1.78 35.80 10.42
N ILE A 19 0.49 35.43 10.46
CA ILE A 19 0.12 34.12 10.96
C ILE A 19 0.64 33.14 9.91
N PRO A 20 1.66 32.31 10.21
CA PRO A 20 2.05 31.28 9.27
C PRO A 20 0.81 30.41 9.05
N GLY A 21 0.22 30.52 7.88
CA GLY A 21 -0.78 29.54 7.47
C GLY A 21 -0.16 28.18 7.74
N LYS A 22 -0.82 27.30 8.49
CA LYS A 22 -0.33 25.94 8.66
C LYS A 22 -0.07 25.42 7.25
N ALA A 23 1.21 25.27 6.90
CA ALA A 23 1.57 24.68 5.62
C ALA A 23 0.86 23.35 5.58
N GLN A 24 -0.04 23.19 4.62
CA GLN A 24 -0.82 21.97 4.45
C GLN A 24 0.19 20.86 4.17
N GLN A 25 0.35 19.94 5.12
CA GLN A 25 1.35 18.89 5.01
C GLN A 25 0.81 17.79 4.11
N ALA A 26 1.49 17.54 3.00
CA ALA A 26 1.21 16.41 2.13
C ALA A 26 1.60 15.11 2.85
N PHE A 27 0.73 14.10 2.73
CA PHE A 27 0.93 12.76 3.26
C PHE A 27 0.69 11.77 2.12
N TYR A 28 1.71 10.99 1.80
CA TYR A 28 1.68 10.06 0.69
C TYR A 28 1.49 8.64 1.19
N VAL A 29 0.48 7.98 0.63
CA VAL A 29 0.15 6.58 0.87
C VAL A 29 0.44 5.81 -0.41
N MET A 30 1.17 4.71 -0.31
CA MET A 30 1.43 3.81 -1.42
C MET A 30 0.86 2.43 -1.12
N GLU A 31 0.26 1.80 -2.12
CA GLU A 31 -0.10 0.40 -2.15
C GLU A 31 0.68 -0.30 -3.26
N TYR A 32 1.22 -1.50 -3.01
CA TYR A 32 1.95 -2.25 -4.01
C TYR A 32 1.98 -3.76 -3.73
N ASN A 33 1.37 -4.55 -4.60
CA ASN A 33 1.65 -5.97 -4.67
C ASN A 33 3.00 -6.19 -5.37
N VAL A 34 3.96 -6.74 -4.64
CA VAL A 34 5.35 -6.86 -5.11
C VAL A 34 5.62 -8.12 -5.94
N GLU A 35 4.66 -8.96 -6.24
CA GLU A 35 4.83 -10.24 -6.96
C GLU A 35 5.90 -11.13 -6.32
N ASN A 36 5.59 -11.75 -5.16
CA ASN A 36 6.40 -12.78 -4.53
C ASN A 36 7.81 -12.33 -4.10
N TYR A 37 7.89 -11.59 -3.00
CA TYR A 37 9.16 -11.24 -2.38
C TYR A 37 9.55 -12.27 -1.34
N PHE A 38 10.25 -13.33 -1.78
CA PHE A 38 10.72 -14.46 -1.00
C PHE A 38 12.23 -14.38 -0.76
N ASP A 39 12.69 -14.88 0.38
CA ASP A 39 14.10 -15.15 0.60
C ASP A 39 14.50 -16.50 -0.07
N CYS A 40 15.67 -17.07 0.28
CA CYS A 40 16.13 -18.32 -0.31
C CYS A 40 16.15 -19.47 0.72
N ARG A 41 15.40 -19.34 1.81
CA ARG A 41 15.35 -20.33 2.90
C ARG A 41 13.97 -20.97 2.94
N HIS A 42 13.96 -22.29 3.07
CA HIS A 42 12.70 -23.02 3.16
C HIS A 42 12.05 -22.85 4.54
N ASP A 43 10.78 -22.44 4.54
CA ASP A 43 9.90 -22.56 5.70
C ASP A 43 9.18 -23.91 5.65
N SER A 44 9.50 -24.81 6.58
CA SER A 44 8.93 -26.15 6.64
C SER A 44 7.40 -26.19 6.80
N LEU A 45 6.77 -25.08 7.16
CA LEU A 45 5.33 -24.94 7.31
C LEU A 45 4.63 -24.37 6.06
N LYS A 46 5.41 -24.03 5.02
CA LYS A 46 4.93 -23.32 3.82
C LYS A 46 5.29 -24.06 2.54
N ASN A 47 4.57 -23.77 1.49
CA ASN A 47 4.82 -24.27 0.14
C ASN A 47 5.58 -23.20 -0.69
N ASP A 48 6.83 -22.94 -0.29
CA ASP A 48 7.73 -21.94 -0.87
C ASP A 48 8.76 -22.53 -1.85
N TYR A 49 8.65 -23.82 -2.17
CA TYR A 49 9.62 -24.57 -2.96
C TYR A 49 10.01 -23.93 -4.29
N GLU A 50 9.13 -23.15 -4.91
CA GLU A 50 9.42 -22.45 -6.16
C GLU A 50 10.48 -21.34 -6.01
N TYR A 51 10.69 -20.86 -4.77
CA TYR A 51 11.60 -19.76 -4.43
C TYR A 51 12.88 -20.22 -3.74
N LEU A 52 13.20 -21.52 -3.84
CA LEU A 52 14.44 -22.07 -3.32
C LEU A 52 15.53 -22.14 -4.41
N PRO A 53 16.83 -22.08 -4.02
CA PRO A 53 17.94 -22.36 -4.92
C PRO A 53 17.80 -23.75 -5.54
N GLY A 54 17.91 -23.85 -6.88
CA GLY A 54 17.74 -25.10 -7.62
C GLY A 54 16.30 -25.39 -8.06
N ALA A 55 15.31 -24.62 -7.64
CA ALA A 55 13.93 -24.71 -8.15
C ALA A 55 13.85 -24.32 -9.63
N LEU A 56 12.75 -24.72 -10.28
CA LEU A 56 12.50 -24.46 -11.71
C LEU A 56 12.57 -22.97 -12.09
N ARG A 57 12.15 -22.08 -11.18
CA ARG A 57 12.28 -20.62 -11.37
C ARG A 57 13.72 -20.14 -11.32
N GLY A 58 14.67 -20.97 -10.86
CA GLY A 58 16.08 -20.61 -10.68
C GLY A 58 16.25 -19.46 -9.69
N TRP A 59 15.42 -19.40 -8.63
CA TRP A 59 15.55 -18.42 -7.55
C TRP A 59 16.92 -18.51 -6.89
N SER A 60 17.49 -17.41 -6.44
CA SER A 60 18.84 -17.36 -5.89
C SER A 60 19.03 -16.11 -5.03
N ASN A 61 20.03 -16.11 -4.17
CA ASN A 61 20.40 -14.94 -3.37
C ASN A 61 20.60 -13.67 -4.21
N LYS A 62 21.12 -13.81 -5.44
CA LYS A 62 21.24 -12.68 -6.37
C LYS A 62 19.87 -12.16 -6.79
N ARG A 63 18.94 -13.03 -7.20
CA ARG A 63 17.59 -12.63 -7.63
C ARG A 63 16.79 -12.07 -6.47
N TYR A 64 16.94 -12.62 -5.27
CA TYR A 64 16.38 -12.05 -4.04
C TYR A 64 16.88 -10.62 -3.79
N ALA A 65 18.20 -10.40 -3.85
CA ALA A 65 18.76 -9.06 -3.68
C ALA A 65 18.30 -8.09 -4.80
N ASP A 66 18.30 -8.55 -6.06
CA ASP A 66 17.80 -7.77 -7.19
C ASP A 66 16.32 -7.39 -7.01
N LYS A 67 15.47 -8.31 -6.50
CA LYS A 67 14.04 -8.07 -6.22
C LYS A 67 13.88 -7.04 -5.10
N ARG A 68 14.63 -7.19 -4.00
CA ARG A 68 14.67 -6.23 -2.90
C ARG A 68 14.97 -4.82 -3.38
N ASP A 69 16.03 -4.66 -4.17
CA ASP A 69 16.49 -3.35 -4.65
C ASP A 69 15.52 -2.75 -5.67
N LYS A 70 14.82 -3.58 -6.44
CA LYS A 70 13.73 -3.16 -7.32
C LYS A 70 12.52 -2.63 -6.54
N ILE A 71 12.08 -3.34 -5.50
CA ILE A 71 11.00 -2.86 -4.62
C ILE A 71 11.38 -1.49 -4.04
N ALA A 72 12.60 -1.35 -3.53
CA ALA A 72 13.11 -0.09 -3.01
C ALA A 72 13.09 1.02 -4.07
N LYS A 73 13.53 0.73 -5.31
CA LYS A 73 13.51 1.69 -6.42
C LYS A 73 12.09 2.17 -6.74
N VAL A 74 11.11 1.27 -6.71
CA VAL A 74 9.70 1.61 -6.95
C VAL A 74 9.18 2.55 -5.85
N ILE A 75 9.45 2.23 -4.59
CA ILE A 75 9.04 3.07 -3.45
C ILE A 75 9.67 4.46 -3.54
N LEU A 76 10.96 4.56 -3.88
CA LEU A 76 11.66 5.84 -4.03
C LEU A 76 11.13 6.67 -5.20
N ALA A 77 10.58 6.05 -6.23
CA ALA A 77 10.00 6.74 -7.38
C ALA A 77 8.54 7.19 -7.15
N ALA A 78 7.88 6.69 -6.11
CA ALA A 78 6.44 6.84 -5.92
C ALA A 78 6.02 8.25 -5.42
N ALA A 79 6.89 8.99 -4.75
CA ALA A 79 6.56 10.32 -4.23
C ALA A 79 7.51 11.38 -4.78
N ARG A 80 6.95 12.47 -5.30
CA ARG A 80 7.75 13.59 -5.80
C ARG A 80 8.43 14.34 -4.66
N GLY A 81 9.76 14.31 -4.62
CA GLY A 81 10.56 15.07 -3.64
C GLY A 81 10.72 14.42 -2.27
N GLY A 82 10.40 13.13 -2.14
CA GLY A 82 10.56 12.38 -0.89
C GLY A 82 10.27 10.90 -1.05
N VAL A 83 9.88 10.27 0.05
CA VAL A 83 9.38 8.89 0.07
C VAL A 83 7.95 8.90 0.61
N PRO A 84 7.09 7.92 0.26
CA PRO A 84 5.76 7.82 0.84
C PRO A 84 5.81 7.71 2.37
N ASP A 85 4.82 8.30 3.04
CA ASP A 85 4.73 8.29 4.51
C ASP A 85 4.37 6.89 5.03
N VAL A 86 3.52 6.18 4.29
CA VAL A 86 3.18 4.78 4.52
C VAL A 86 3.15 4.00 3.21
N VAL A 87 3.63 2.75 3.24
CA VAL A 87 3.64 1.84 2.08
C VAL A 87 3.08 0.50 2.50
N ALA A 88 1.93 0.14 1.95
CA ALA A 88 1.35 -1.19 2.08
C ALA A 88 1.95 -2.10 0.99
N LEU A 89 2.48 -3.23 1.41
CA LEU A 89 3.05 -4.25 0.54
C LEU A 89 2.25 -5.55 0.65
N CYS A 90 1.92 -6.14 -0.48
CA CYS A 90 1.35 -7.49 -0.58
C CYS A 90 2.37 -8.46 -1.18
N GLU A 91 2.26 -9.74 -0.83
CA GLU A 91 3.14 -10.82 -1.27
C GLU A 91 4.59 -10.72 -0.75
N VAL A 92 4.74 -10.36 0.52
CA VAL A 92 6.00 -10.44 1.26
C VAL A 92 6.02 -11.73 2.08
N GLU A 93 7.11 -12.47 2.05
CA GLU A 93 7.20 -13.76 2.72
C GLU A 93 7.25 -13.62 4.25
N ASN A 94 8.24 -12.84 4.76
CA ASN A 94 8.54 -12.85 6.19
C ASN A 94 9.25 -11.57 6.67
N ALA A 95 9.45 -11.49 7.99
CA ALA A 95 10.15 -10.38 8.63
C ALA A 95 11.62 -10.23 8.16
N ALA A 96 12.30 -11.32 7.79
CA ALA A 96 13.68 -11.25 7.29
C ALA A 96 13.72 -10.53 5.92
N CYS A 97 12.71 -10.72 5.07
CA CYS A 97 12.54 -9.97 3.83
C CYS A 97 12.36 -8.47 4.10
N MET A 98 11.49 -8.11 5.06
CA MET A 98 11.27 -6.70 5.42
C MET A 98 12.51 -6.07 6.04
N ASP A 99 13.21 -6.78 6.93
CA ASP A 99 14.48 -6.34 7.50
C ASP A 99 15.53 -6.10 6.41
N ALA A 100 15.63 -7.02 5.45
CA ALA A 100 16.56 -6.85 4.33
C ALA A 100 16.18 -5.64 3.47
N LEU A 101 14.88 -5.40 3.23
CA LEU A 101 14.38 -4.26 2.46
C LEU A 101 14.79 -2.93 3.10
N ILE A 102 14.57 -2.76 4.41
CA ILE A 102 14.86 -1.48 5.07
C ILE A 102 16.33 -1.29 5.44
N LYS A 103 17.12 -2.38 5.60
CA LYS A 103 18.51 -2.28 6.05
C LYS A 103 19.54 -2.35 4.92
N TYR A 104 19.27 -3.14 3.87
CA TYR A 104 20.25 -3.48 2.84
C TYR A 104 19.88 -3.04 1.44
N SER A 105 18.77 -2.29 1.27
CA SER A 105 18.38 -1.67 0.01
C SER A 105 18.66 -0.16 0.02
N PRO A 106 18.42 0.54 -1.10
CA PRO A 106 18.43 2.01 -1.12
C PRO A 106 17.46 2.70 -0.14
N LEU A 107 16.50 1.98 0.47
CA LEU A 107 15.60 2.52 1.50
C LEU A 107 16.26 2.69 2.88
N ARG A 108 17.49 2.20 3.10
CA ARG A 108 18.18 2.27 4.40
C ARG A 108 18.24 3.69 4.98
N ASP A 109 18.32 4.71 4.11
CA ASP A 109 18.42 6.10 4.51
C ASP A 109 17.05 6.78 4.70
N ALA A 110 15.96 6.09 4.37
CA ALA A 110 14.58 6.57 4.54
C ALA A 110 14.03 6.41 5.96
N ALA A 111 14.79 5.75 6.84
CA ALA A 111 14.47 5.50 8.25
C ALA A 111 13.10 4.82 8.48
N TYR A 112 12.62 4.05 7.51
CA TYR A 112 11.37 3.30 7.65
C TYR A 112 11.41 2.30 8.81
N ARG A 113 10.25 2.15 9.43
CA ARG A 113 9.90 0.99 10.26
C ARG A 113 8.79 0.22 9.58
N TYR A 114 8.48 -0.98 10.07
CA TYR A 114 7.39 -1.78 9.54
C TYR A 114 6.65 -2.55 10.61
N VAL A 115 5.43 -2.96 10.27
CA VAL A 115 4.64 -4.01 10.90
C VAL A 115 4.15 -4.94 9.80
N MET A 116 3.95 -6.22 10.10
CA MET A 116 3.46 -7.21 9.14
C MET A 116 2.65 -8.30 9.84
N THR A 117 1.88 -9.04 9.06
CA THR A 117 1.21 -10.26 9.52
C THR A 117 2.17 -11.45 9.51
N ASP A 118 1.74 -12.52 10.19
CA ASP A 118 2.26 -13.89 10.08
C ASP A 118 1.04 -14.79 9.92
N SER A 119 0.62 -14.93 8.68
CA SER A 119 -0.64 -15.56 8.31
C SER A 119 -0.49 -17.06 8.10
N PRO A 120 -1.54 -17.85 8.28
CA PRO A 120 -1.52 -19.28 7.99
C PRO A 120 -1.63 -19.61 6.50
N ASP A 121 -1.35 -18.66 5.60
CA ASP A 121 -1.36 -18.90 4.15
C ASP A 121 -0.33 -19.95 3.76
N GLU A 122 -0.77 -20.95 2.96
CA GLU A 122 0.07 -22.08 2.58
C GLU A 122 1.28 -21.68 1.70
N ARG A 123 1.16 -20.61 0.91
CA ARG A 123 2.27 -20.09 0.08
C ARG A 123 3.32 -19.41 0.92
N GLY A 124 2.99 -18.98 2.14
CA GLY A 124 3.87 -18.18 2.97
C GLY A 124 3.99 -16.74 2.54
N ILE A 125 2.91 -16.13 2.05
CA ILE A 125 2.88 -14.71 1.71
C ILE A 125 1.99 -13.94 2.66
N ASP A 126 2.46 -12.76 3.02
CA ASP A 126 1.86 -11.88 3.98
C ASP A 126 1.69 -10.46 3.45
N VAL A 127 1.10 -9.60 4.28
CA VAL A 127 1.01 -8.17 4.07
C VAL A 127 1.87 -7.43 5.09
N ALA A 128 2.47 -6.33 4.65
CA ALA A 128 3.29 -5.48 5.48
C ALA A 128 2.96 -4.00 5.27
N LEU A 129 3.17 -3.18 6.31
CA LEU A 129 3.08 -1.74 6.25
C LEU A 129 4.43 -1.14 6.65
N LEU A 130 5.15 -0.55 5.69
CA LEU A 130 6.25 0.37 5.98
C LEU A 130 5.67 1.72 6.40
N TYR A 131 6.31 2.39 7.34
CA TYR A 131 5.90 3.73 7.74
C TYR A 131 7.10 4.59 8.14
N SER A 132 7.01 5.88 7.83
CA SER A 132 7.93 6.90 8.32
C SER A 132 7.55 7.27 9.76
N PRO A 133 8.41 7.03 10.76
CA PRO A 133 8.10 7.39 12.15
C PRO A 133 8.01 8.91 12.39
N PHE A 134 8.42 9.72 11.42
CA PHE A 134 8.36 11.19 11.49
C PHE A 134 6.99 11.76 11.16
N SER A 135 6.21 11.06 10.32
CA SER A 135 4.88 11.50 9.87
C SER A 135 3.74 10.59 10.34
N PHE A 136 4.06 9.33 10.68
CA PHE A 136 3.13 8.34 11.20
C PHE A 136 3.72 7.68 12.45
N ARG A 137 3.38 8.19 13.63
CA ARG A 137 3.81 7.62 14.91
C ARG A 137 2.93 6.41 15.24
N LEU A 138 3.41 5.21 14.99
CA LEU A 138 2.68 3.98 15.33
C LEU A 138 2.34 3.94 16.81
N LEU A 139 1.07 3.72 17.12
CA LEU A 139 0.53 3.55 18.48
C LEU A 139 0.40 2.07 18.82
N TYR A 140 -0.20 1.30 17.92
CA TYR A 140 -0.31 -0.16 18.00
C TYR A 140 -0.58 -0.77 16.63
N SER A 141 -0.37 -2.07 16.52
CA SER A 141 -0.79 -2.88 15.37
C SER A 141 -1.42 -4.17 15.84
N ASP A 142 -2.33 -4.71 15.04
CA ASP A 142 -3.04 -5.94 15.31
C ASP A 142 -3.26 -6.71 14.00
N THR A 143 -3.53 -8.01 14.13
CA THR A 143 -3.82 -8.91 13.03
C THR A 143 -5.25 -9.40 13.12
N LEU A 144 -6.07 -9.04 12.11
CA LEU A 144 -7.43 -9.56 12.01
C LEU A 144 -7.39 -10.93 11.34
N ARG A 145 -7.45 -11.98 12.16
CA ARG A 145 -7.45 -13.36 11.67
C ARG A 145 -8.67 -13.63 10.82
N VAL A 146 -8.45 -14.08 9.59
CA VAL A 146 -9.51 -14.50 8.67
C VAL A 146 -9.64 -16.01 8.71
N ALA A 147 -10.59 -16.50 9.51
CA ALA A 147 -10.91 -17.92 9.53
C ALA A 147 -11.62 -18.33 8.22
N PRO A 148 -11.31 -19.50 7.64
CA PRO A 148 -12.06 -20.00 6.49
C PRO A 148 -13.51 -20.29 6.90
N ALA A 149 -14.48 -19.95 6.05
CA ALA A 149 -15.92 -20.18 6.28
C ALA A 149 -16.31 -21.65 6.51
N ARG A 150 -15.47 -22.55 6.04
CA ARG A 150 -15.63 -24.00 6.22
C ARG A 150 -14.25 -24.63 6.34
N GLU A 151 -14.11 -25.67 7.16
CA GLU A 151 -12.85 -26.41 7.39
C GLU A 151 -12.17 -26.91 6.10
N ARG A 152 -12.93 -27.14 5.04
CA ARG A 152 -12.41 -27.57 3.73
C ARG A 152 -11.71 -26.47 2.92
N PHE A 153 -11.79 -25.21 3.34
CA PHE A 153 -11.11 -24.12 2.67
C PHE A 153 -9.72 -23.93 3.26
N ARG A 154 -8.75 -23.65 2.39
CA ARG A 154 -7.37 -23.42 2.80
C ARG A 154 -7.29 -22.17 3.66
N PRO A 155 -6.41 -22.19 4.67
CA PRO A 155 -6.05 -20.97 5.38
C PRO A 155 -5.57 -19.88 4.41
N THR A 156 -5.74 -18.64 4.80
CA THR A 156 -5.46 -17.51 3.92
C THR A 156 -4.81 -16.37 4.69
N ARG A 157 -4.38 -15.32 3.96
CA ARG A 157 -3.74 -14.14 4.55
C ARG A 157 -4.69 -13.43 5.49
N ASP A 158 -4.16 -12.96 6.59
CA ASP A 158 -4.86 -12.12 7.55
C ASP A 158 -4.87 -10.64 7.08
N VAL A 159 -5.68 -9.81 7.71
CA VAL A 159 -5.67 -8.37 7.48
C VAL A 159 -4.79 -7.71 8.56
N LEU A 160 -3.83 -6.90 8.14
CA LEU A 160 -3.04 -6.09 9.05
C LEU A 160 -3.80 -4.82 9.41
N HIS A 161 -3.93 -4.52 10.69
CA HIS A 161 -4.40 -3.25 11.20
C HIS A 161 -3.26 -2.52 11.90
N ALA A 162 -3.00 -1.28 11.51
CA ALA A 162 -2.06 -0.38 12.17
C ALA A 162 -2.75 0.93 12.53
N CYS A 163 -2.60 1.37 13.77
CA CYS A 163 -3.07 2.67 14.24
C CYS A 163 -1.88 3.57 14.53
N GLY A 164 -1.86 4.73 13.93
CA GLY A 164 -0.81 5.72 14.16
C GLY A 164 -1.34 7.13 14.31
N GLN A 165 -0.54 7.98 14.94
CA GLN A 165 -0.82 9.40 15.07
C GLN A 165 -0.10 10.18 13.99
N LEU A 166 -0.86 11.03 13.29
CA LEU A 166 -0.35 11.98 12.29
C LEU A 166 0.27 13.21 12.98
N ALA A 167 1.05 13.98 12.24
CA ALA A 167 1.62 15.25 12.73
C ALA A 167 0.54 16.27 13.14
N THR A 168 -0.69 16.15 12.65
CA THR A 168 -1.85 16.97 13.07
C THR A 168 -2.37 16.63 14.46
N GLY A 169 -1.93 15.52 15.06
CA GLY A 169 -2.45 14.95 16.30
C GLY A 169 -3.61 13.96 16.10
N ASP A 170 -4.20 13.88 14.91
CA ASP A 170 -5.26 12.94 14.59
C ASP A 170 -4.75 11.50 14.52
N THR A 171 -5.63 10.54 14.77
CA THR A 171 -5.34 9.12 14.55
C THR A 171 -5.74 8.70 13.14
N LEU A 172 -4.88 7.91 12.49
CA LEU A 172 -5.13 7.23 11.23
C LEU A 172 -5.05 5.72 11.47
N HIS A 173 -6.13 5.03 11.13
CA HIS A 173 -6.20 3.58 11.11
C HIS A 173 -5.99 3.08 9.70
N VAL A 174 -4.98 2.26 9.50
CA VAL A 174 -4.59 1.69 8.21
C VAL A 174 -4.84 0.19 8.23
N PHE A 175 -5.64 -0.31 7.30
CA PHE A 175 -5.89 -1.73 7.11
C PHE A 175 -5.27 -2.18 5.79
N VAL A 176 -4.35 -3.15 5.85
CA VAL A 176 -3.73 -3.73 4.66
C VAL A 176 -4.35 -5.08 4.37
N VAL A 177 -4.88 -5.24 3.16
CA VAL A 177 -5.64 -6.40 2.70
C VAL A 177 -4.92 -7.07 1.54
N HIS A 178 -4.83 -8.41 1.56
CA HIS A 178 -4.54 -9.18 0.36
C HIS A 178 -5.54 -10.33 0.26
N ALA A 179 -6.57 -10.13 -0.56
CA ALA A 179 -7.65 -11.10 -0.71
C ALA A 179 -7.23 -12.32 -1.55
N PRO A 180 -7.77 -13.53 -1.32
CA PRO A 180 -7.54 -14.66 -2.21
C PRO A 180 -8.19 -14.39 -3.56
N SER A 181 -7.49 -14.72 -4.64
CA SER A 181 -8.05 -14.68 -5.99
C SER A 181 -9.32 -15.55 -6.05
N ARG A 182 -10.50 -14.93 -6.22
CA ARG A 182 -11.84 -15.52 -6.41
C ARG A 182 -12.80 -15.64 -5.22
N ARG A 183 -12.52 -15.09 -3.98
CA ARG A 183 -13.45 -15.22 -2.83
C ARG A 183 -13.36 -14.09 -1.80
N GLY A 184 -13.55 -12.84 -2.22
CA GLY A 184 -13.41 -11.66 -1.32
C GLY A 184 -14.48 -11.49 -0.23
N GLY A 185 -15.65 -12.14 -0.32
CA GLY A 185 -16.83 -11.80 0.49
C GLY A 185 -16.68 -11.93 2.02
N GLU A 186 -16.00 -12.97 2.52
CA GLU A 186 -15.87 -13.18 3.98
C GLU A 186 -14.93 -12.22 4.67
N ARG A 187 -13.87 -11.80 3.98
CA ARG A 187 -12.95 -10.80 4.52
C ARG A 187 -13.59 -9.43 4.65
N SER A 188 -14.42 -9.08 3.68
CA SER A 188 -15.15 -7.81 3.71
C SER A 188 -16.06 -7.70 4.92
N SER A 189 -16.69 -8.81 5.36
CA SER A 189 -17.58 -8.77 6.54
C SER A 189 -16.79 -8.55 7.84
N ARG A 190 -15.70 -9.30 8.07
CA ARG A 190 -14.87 -9.12 9.28
C ARG A 190 -14.18 -7.77 9.34
N LEU A 191 -13.61 -7.33 8.22
CA LEU A 191 -13.04 -6.00 8.10
C LEU A 191 -14.10 -4.94 8.40
N SER A 192 -15.30 -5.09 7.84
CA SER A 192 -16.40 -4.18 8.06
C SER A 192 -16.89 -4.14 9.51
N GLU A 193 -17.03 -5.29 10.17
CA GLU A 193 -17.38 -5.38 11.59
C GLU A 193 -16.36 -4.63 12.47
N THR A 194 -15.07 -4.78 12.14
CA THR A 194 -13.99 -4.05 12.82
C THR A 194 -14.08 -2.55 12.57
N ILE A 195 -14.36 -2.13 11.34
CA ILE A 195 -14.53 -0.72 10.98
C ILE A 195 -15.75 -0.13 11.69
N ASP A 196 -16.88 -0.85 11.73
CA ASP A 196 -18.09 -0.43 12.42
C ASP A 196 -17.84 -0.26 13.93
N THR A 197 -17.17 -1.23 14.56
CA THR A 197 -16.80 -1.18 15.98
C THR A 197 -15.88 0.00 16.29
N LEU A 198 -14.85 0.18 15.46
CA LEU A 198 -13.88 1.25 15.59
C LEU A 198 -14.53 2.63 15.39
N SER A 199 -15.40 2.77 14.40
CA SER A 199 -16.13 4.00 14.11
C SER A 199 -17.11 4.36 15.24
N ALA A 200 -17.73 3.37 15.89
CA ALA A 200 -18.60 3.57 17.04
C ALA A 200 -17.80 3.99 18.28
N ALA A 201 -16.66 3.34 18.53
CA ALA A 201 -15.79 3.63 19.68
C ALA A 201 -15.00 4.95 19.52
N HIS A 202 -14.63 5.27 18.28
CA HIS A 202 -13.80 6.43 17.93
C HIS A 202 -14.42 7.22 16.76
N PRO A 203 -15.49 8.00 16.98
CA PRO A 203 -16.19 8.71 15.90
C PRO A 203 -15.33 9.71 15.12
N ALA A 204 -14.19 10.12 15.68
CA ALA A 204 -13.23 11.02 15.05
C ALA A 204 -12.14 10.27 14.23
N ALA A 205 -12.11 8.95 14.28
CA ALA A 205 -11.08 8.16 13.60
C ALA A 205 -11.10 8.37 12.07
N ARG A 206 -9.91 8.48 11.49
CA ARG A 206 -9.69 8.41 10.05
C ARG A 206 -9.31 7.00 9.68
N ILE A 207 -9.99 6.42 8.70
CA ILE A 207 -9.83 5.02 8.29
C ILE A 207 -9.41 4.98 6.84
N LEU A 208 -8.35 4.23 6.58
CA LEU A 208 -7.76 3.92 5.29
C LEU A 208 -7.69 2.40 5.13
N VAL A 209 -8.24 1.87 4.07
CA VAL A 209 -8.16 0.44 3.71
C VAL A 209 -7.52 0.34 2.35
N LEU A 210 -6.44 -0.45 2.22
CA LEU A 210 -5.74 -0.57 0.94
C LEU A 210 -5.12 -1.96 0.78
N GLY A 211 -4.81 -2.32 -0.47
CA GLY A 211 -4.19 -3.59 -0.80
C GLY A 211 -4.73 -4.20 -2.08
N ASP A 212 -4.29 -5.44 -2.33
CA ASP A 212 -4.79 -6.28 -3.41
C ASP A 212 -6.05 -7.02 -2.96
N PHE A 213 -7.19 -6.57 -3.47
CA PHE A 213 -8.49 -7.19 -3.19
C PHE A 213 -8.77 -8.41 -4.07
N ASN A 214 -7.97 -8.62 -5.14
CA ASN A 214 -8.22 -9.64 -6.16
C ASN A 214 -9.67 -9.61 -6.72
N ASP A 215 -10.27 -8.43 -6.73
CA ASP A 215 -11.66 -8.17 -7.10
C ASP A 215 -11.75 -6.85 -7.87
N TYR A 216 -12.75 -6.73 -8.73
CA TYR A 216 -12.98 -5.54 -9.54
C TYR A 216 -13.79 -4.48 -8.78
N ASN A 217 -13.77 -3.22 -9.28
CA ASN A 217 -14.46 -2.07 -8.65
C ASN A 217 -15.94 -2.32 -8.33
N ASP A 218 -16.62 -3.15 -9.11
CA ASP A 218 -18.04 -3.49 -8.97
C ASP A 218 -18.29 -4.80 -8.22
N ALA A 219 -17.27 -5.41 -7.65
CA ALA A 219 -17.40 -6.67 -6.92
C ALA A 219 -18.24 -6.52 -5.64
N PRO A 220 -18.94 -7.61 -5.23
CA PRO A 220 -19.77 -7.59 -4.02
C PRO A 220 -19.02 -7.13 -2.77
N ALA A 221 -17.73 -7.52 -2.64
CA ALA A 221 -16.90 -7.15 -1.51
C ALA A 221 -16.69 -5.64 -1.41
N LEU A 222 -16.35 -4.99 -2.53
CA LEU A 222 -16.14 -3.54 -2.56
C LEU A 222 -17.45 -2.77 -2.40
N ARG A 223 -18.54 -3.24 -3.01
CA ARG A 223 -19.87 -2.65 -2.77
C ARG A 223 -20.32 -2.77 -1.31
N PHE A 224 -19.98 -3.86 -0.65
CA PHE A 224 -20.27 -4.04 0.77
C PHE A 224 -19.49 -3.04 1.62
N LEU A 225 -18.18 -2.86 1.39
CA LEU A 225 -17.37 -1.85 2.08
C LEU A 225 -17.87 -0.42 1.79
N ALA A 226 -18.30 -0.15 0.56
CA ALA A 226 -18.92 1.14 0.21
C ALA A 226 -20.23 1.38 0.98
N SER A 227 -21.07 0.35 1.18
CA SER A 227 -22.29 0.45 1.99
C SER A 227 -22.00 0.76 3.47
N LYS A 228 -20.77 0.56 3.91
CA LYS A 228 -20.26 0.88 5.26
C LYS A 228 -19.57 2.27 5.33
N GLY A 229 -19.72 3.08 4.30
CA GLY A 229 -19.24 4.47 4.27
C GLY A 229 -17.78 4.61 3.85
N LEU A 230 -17.19 3.59 3.21
CA LEU A 230 -15.89 3.68 2.56
C LEU A 230 -16.04 4.08 1.09
N THR A 231 -15.21 5.02 0.65
CA THR A 231 -15.14 5.45 -0.75
C THR A 231 -13.86 4.94 -1.37
N ASP A 232 -13.97 4.21 -2.49
CA ASP A 232 -12.80 3.83 -3.29
C ASP A 232 -12.30 5.05 -4.08
N VAL A 233 -11.16 5.59 -3.64
CA VAL A 233 -10.52 6.76 -4.27
C VAL A 233 -9.56 6.37 -5.39
N SER A 234 -9.31 5.07 -5.57
CA SER A 234 -8.47 4.54 -6.64
C SER A 234 -9.24 4.10 -7.89
N ALA A 235 -10.58 4.05 -7.84
CA ALA A 235 -11.42 3.55 -8.93
C ALA A 235 -11.13 4.21 -10.28
N GLU A 236 -10.84 5.51 -10.28
CA GLU A 236 -10.52 6.29 -11.48
C GLU A 236 -9.01 6.55 -11.66
N ALA A 237 -8.15 5.89 -10.87
CA ALA A 237 -6.70 6.06 -10.99
C ALA A 237 -6.20 5.59 -12.37
N ARG A 238 -5.27 6.35 -12.93
CA ARG A 238 -4.64 6.06 -14.23
C ARG A 238 -3.15 6.38 -14.13
N GLY A 239 -2.37 5.71 -14.97
CA GLY A 239 -0.97 6.04 -15.17
C GLY A 239 -0.78 7.14 -16.22
N THR A 240 0.41 7.64 -16.33
CA THR A 240 0.79 8.69 -17.31
C THR A 240 1.48 8.13 -18.56
N HIS A 241 1.91 6.85 -18.51
CA HIS A 241 2.63 6.17 -19.60
C HIS A 241 1.81 5.03 -20.23
N GLY A 242 0.48 5.05 -20.04
CA GLY A 242 -0.44 4.15 -20.74
C GLY A 242 -1.11 3.08 -19.87
N ALA A 243 -0.80 3.00 -18.58
CA ALA A 243 -1.52 2.14 -17.66
C ALA A 243 -2.94 2.67 -17.42
N ARG A 244 -3.93 1.76 -17.50
CA ARG A 244 -5.35 2.10 -17.30
C ARG A 244 -5.92 1.50 -16.00
N ALA A 245 -5.19 0.56 -15.41
CA ALA A 245 -5.49 -0.08 -14.13
C ALA A 245 -4.19 -0.67 -13.56
N THR A 246 -4.24 -1.31 -12.41
CA THR A 246 -3.04 -1.82 -11.72
C THR A 246 -2.54 -3.16 -12.26
N TYR A 247 -3.42 -3.96 -12.87
CA TYR A 247 -3.11 -5.29 -13.38
C TYR A 247 -3.54 -5.44 -14.84
N ARG A 248 -2.79 -6.24 -15.63
CA ARG A 248 -3.16 -6.52 -17.02
C ARG A 248 -3.01 -8.01 -17.35
N TYR A 249 -4.10 -8.60 -17.86
CA TYR A 249 -4.14 -9.98 -18.30
C TYR A 249 -4.81 -10.11 -19.67
N GLN A 250 -4.16 -10.81 -20.59
CA GLN A 250 -4.67 -11.03 -21.97
C GLN A 250 -5.14 -9.73 -22.66
N GLY A 251 -4.37 -8.65 -22.52
CA GLY A 251 -4.67 -7.35 -23.12
C GLY A 251 -5.70 -6.51 -22.36
N LEU A 252 -6.39 -7.06 -21.35
CA LEU A 252 -7.39 -6.36 -20.57
C LEU A 252 -6.78 -5.82 -19.28
N TRP A 253 -7.01 -4.53 -19.03
CA TRP A 253 -6.66 -3.88 -17.78
C TRP A 253 -7.73 -4.13 -16.71
N SER A 254 -7.30 -4.40 -15.50
CA SER A 254 -8.15 -4.66 -14.35
C SER A 254 -7.61 -3.95 -13.10
N SER A 255 -8.46 -3.24 -12.37
CA SER A 255 -8.13 -2.73 -11.03
C SER A 255 -8.39 -3.85 -10.03
N LEU A 256 -7.34 -4.44 -9.49
CA LEU A 256 -7.38 -5.45 -8.44
C LEU A 256 -6.94 -4.88 -7.10
N ASP A 257 -6.14 -3.82 -7.17
CA ASP A 257 -5.61 -3.09 -6.04
C ASP A 257 -6.47 -1.86 -5.81
N HIS A 258 -6.82 -1.60 -4.55
CA HIS A 258 -7.74 -0.52 -4.19
C HIS A 258 -7.25 0.26 -2.98
N ILE A 259 -7.64 1.53 -2.92
CA ILE A 259 -7.48 2.42 -1.77
C ILE A 259 -8.84 3.01 -1.41
N LEU A 260 -9.37 2.61 -0.26
CA LEU A 260 -10.66 3.07 0.24
C LEU A 260 -10.46 3.97 1.48
N VAL A 261 -11.21 5.04 1.56
CA VAL A 261 -11.15 5.99 2.67
C VAL A 261 -12.54 6.21 3.28
N CYS A 262 -12.60 6.42 4.59
CA CYS A 262 -13.85 6.81 5.25
C CYS A 262 -14.21 8.27 4.92
N SER A 263 -15.48 8.64 5.17
CA SER A 263 -16.01 9.98 4.94
C SER A 263 -15.19 11.10 5.62
N ARG A 264 -14.58 10.82 6.78
CA ARG A 264 -13.73 11.80 7.49
C ARG A 264 -12.36 12.01 6.85
N LEU A 265 -11.83 11.02 6.15
CA LEU A 265 -10.56 11.15 5.44
C LEU A 265 -10.75 11.73 4.03
N LEU A 266 -11.93 11.55 3.44
CA LEU A 266 -12.23 11.97 2.07
C LEU A 266 -11.92 13.47 1.78
N PRO A 267 -12.19 14.45 2.68
CA PRO A 267 -11.83 15.84 2.45
C PRO A 267 -10.32 16.12 2.32
N ALA A 268 -9.47 15.23 2.85
CA ALA A 268 -8.03 15.34 2.72
C ALA A 268 -7.49 14.76 1.40
N VAL A 269 -8.28 13.98 0.67
CA VAL A 269 -7.88 13.37 -0.60
C VAL A 269 -7.65 14.45 -1.65
N ARG A 270 -6.50 14.39 -2.32
CA ARG A 270 -6.15 15.30 -3.42
C ARG A 270 -6.02 14.58 -4.75
N GLN A 271 -5.37 13.44 -4.75
CA GLN A 271 -5.10 12.69 -5.97
C GLN A 271 -4.81 11.23 -5.64
N CYS A 272 -5.29 10.31 -6.48
CA CYS A 272 -4.87 8.92 -6.51
C CYS A 272 -4.41 8.58 -7.93
N VAL A 273 -3.22 8.03 -8.10
CA VAL A 273 -2.61 7.73 -9.40
C VAL A 273 -1.98 6.34 -9.41
N ILE A 274 -1.88 5.76 -10.60
CA ILE A 274 -1.06 4.57 -10.85
C ILE A 274 0.35 5.04 -11.21
N ILE A 275 1.36 4.44 -10.58
CA ILE A 275 2.75 4.66 -10.96
C ILE A 275 3.12 3.69 -12.08
N ASP A 276 3.25 4.21 -13.28
CA ASP A 276 3.61 3.48 -14.49
C ASP A 276 4.88 4.03 -15.15
N GLU A 277 5.86 4.37 -14.31
CA GLU A 277 7.16 4.82 -14.80
C GLU A 277 7.71 3.86 -15.88
N PRO A 278 8.45 4.35 -16.88
CA PRO A 278 8.91 3.53 -18.02
C PRO A 278 9.65 2.25 -17.64
N PHE A 279 10.28 2.22 -16.47
CA PHE A 279 10.96 1.00 -16.01
C PHE A 279 10.01 -0.08 -15.45
N LEU A 280 8.77 0.31 -15.07
CA LEU A 280 7.73 -0.58 -14.52
C LEU A 280 6.89 -1.26 -15.60
N ILE A 281 6.94 -0.77 -16.81
CA ILE A 281 6.12 -1.24 -17.93
C ILE A 281 7.00 -1.73 -19.07
N GLU A 282 6.43 -2.57 -19.91
CA GLU A 282 7.02 -3.02 -21.15
C GLU A 282 5.97 -3.08 -22.27
N PRO A 283 6.36 -3.03 -23.56
CA PRO A 283 5.43 -3.21 -24.66
C PRO A 283 4.68 -4.55 -24.57
N ASP A 284 3.40 -4.53 -24.85
CA ASP A 284 2.61 -5.75 -25.02
C ASP A 284 2.49 -6.07 -26.51
N GLU A 285 3.43 -6.87 -27.01
CA GLU A 285 3.53 -7.20 -28.43
C GLU A 285 2.33 -8.01 -28.93
N GLN A 286 1.66 -8.76 -28.03
CA GLN A 286 0.53 -9.61 -28.42
C GLN A 286 -0.79 -8.82 -28.52
N TYR A 287 -1.03 -7.89 -27.58
CA TYR A 287 -2.30 -7.18 -27.47
C TYR A 287 -2.18 -5.66 -27.69
N GLY A 288 -0.97 -5.18 -27.99
CA GLY A 288 -0.68 -3.77 -28.17
C GLY A 288 -0.67 -2.95 -26.88
N GLY A 289 -0.09 -1.76 -26.94
CA GLY A 289 0.08 -0.88 -25.79
C GLY A 289 1.16 -1.37 -24.81
N VAL A 290 0.96 -1.10 -23.52
CA VAL A 290 1.92 -1.44 -22.46
C VAL A 290 1.30 -2.39 -21.44
N LYS A 291 2.15 -3.14 -20.73
CA LYS A 291 1.78 -4.02 -19.60
C LYS A 291 2.79 -3.88 -18.47
N PRO A 292 2.44 -4.26 -17.23
CA PRO A 292 3.41 -4.35 -16.14
C PRO A 292 4.57 -5.25 -16.51
N ARG A 293 5.78 -4.81 -16.20
CA ARG A 293 7.01 -5.58 -16.39
C ARG A 293 7.20 -6.53 -15.22
N ARG A 294 6.55 -7.68 -15.27
CA ARG A 294 6.54 -8.69 -14.22
C ARG A 294 7.87 -9.43 -14.08
N GLY A 295 8.10 -10.00 -12.89
CA GLY A 295 9.32 -10.74 -12.57
C GLY A 295 9.51 -12.00 -13.36
N TYR A 296 8.42 -12.75 -13.63
CA TYR A 296 8.44 -14.04 -14.31
C TYR A 296 7.28 -14.21 -15.30
N TYR A 297 7.54 -14.91 -16.39
CA TYR A 297 6.54 -15.51 -17.28
C TYR A 297 6.60 -17.04 -17.13
N GLY A 298 5.70 -17.61 -16.31
CA GLY A 298 5.82 -18.99 -15.87
C GLY A 298 7.15 -19.20 -15.11
N PRO A 299 7.99 -20.18 -15.48
CA PRO A 299 9.30 -20.38 -14.88
C PRO A 299 10.39 -19.43 -15.41
N ARG A 300 10.14 -18.76 -16.57
CA ARG A 300 11.14 -17.91 -17.22
C ARG A 300 11.29 -16.58 -16.51
N TYR A 301 12.49 -16.30 -16.02
CA TYR A 301 12.84 -15.02 -15.41
C TYR A 301 12.82 -13.89 -16.45
N ASN A 302 12.06 -12.84 -16.17
CA ASN A 302 11.91 -11.65 -17.01
C ASN A 302 12.67 -10.44 -16.49
N ASN A 303 13.28 -10.56 -15.30
CA ASN A 303 13.99 -9.44 -14.67
C ASN A 303 13.15 -8.17 -14.50
N GLY A 304 11.84 -8.33 -14.32
CA GLY A 304 10.89 -7.25 -14.10
C GLY A 304 10.75 -6.85 -12.65
N TYR A 305 9.69 -6.14 -12.35
CA TYR A 305 9.36 -5.57 -11.03
C TYR A 305 8.20 -6.30 -10.37
N SER A 306 7.00 -6.21 -10.95
CA SER A 306 5.78 -6.88 -10.52
C SER A 306 4.80 -7.00 -11.69
N ASP A 307 3.83 -7.91 -11.58
CA ASP A 307 2.67 -7.97 -12.46
C ASP A 307 1.56 -6.99 -12.06
N HIS A 308 1.73 -6.31 -10.93
CA HIS A 308 0.92 -5.18 -10.49
C HIS A 308 1.68 -3.86 -10.62
N LEU A 309 0.96 -2.77 -10.84
CA LEU A 309 1.48 -1.40 -10.79
C LEU A 309 1.03 -0.72 -9.49
N PRO A 310 1.91 0.05 -8.83
CA PRO A 310 1.57 0.66 -7.56
C PRO A 310 0.50 1.75 -7.68
N LEU A 311 -0.32 1.89 -6.64
CA LEU A 311 -1.18 3.04 -6.41
C LEU A 311 -0.52 4.01 -5.44
N VAL A 312 -0.65 5.30 -5.71
CA VAL A 312 -0.22 6.36 -4.78
C VAL A 312 -1.36 7.34 -4.56
N LEU A 313 -1.74 7.48 -3.29
CA LEU A 313 -2.71 8.45 -2.81
C LEU A 313 -1.97 9.61 -2.13
N ARG A 314 -2.28 10.84 -2.54
CA ARG A 314 -1.86 12.06 -1.88
C ARG A 314 -2.99 12.61 -1.03
N LEU A 315 -2.70 12.78 0.25
CA LEU A 315 -3.54 13.45 1.23
C LEU A 315 -2.93 14.79 1.62
N GLU A 316 -3.76 15.73 2.05
CA GLU A 316 -3.33 17.02 2.64
C GLU A 316 -4.16 17.30 3.89
N PHE A 317 -3.47 17.50 5.00
CA PHE A 317 -4.05 17.74 6.32
C PHE A 317 -3.85 19.20 6.78
#